data_ecc34e995a10794e4719ad1515474be0
#
_entry.id   ecc34e995a10794e4719ad1515474be0
#
_cell.length_a   1.000
_cell.length_b   1.000
_cell.length_c   1.000
_cell.angle_alpha   90.00
_cell.angle_beta   90.00
_cell.angle_gamma   90.00
#
_symmetry.space_group_name_H-M   'P 1'
#
loop_
_entity.id
_entity.type
_entity.pdbx_description
1 polymer ?
#
loop_
_entity_poly.entity_id
_entity_poly.type
_entity_poly.pdbx_seq_one_letter_code
_entity_poly.pdbx_strand_id
1 'polypeptide(L)'
;MIVSQPLPLTDLFKDGLSPWKKCAEMAQKHPDRAVFWGSVNPLEGKKALDLMEVQVKEYGAKGFKFYNVRYDYGQPFPWRMDDPRIAYPVFEKAQELGVNLIGVHKGVPLGPQPIEHTRTWDMDGAAANFPDINFIIFHVGLPWLDEVLWQTIRYPNLYASIAATLNFIGRHPRVFAEVMAKLMWWCGEDKVIYGGEAPIWHPQWALEEFWNFELPEDLTTEYGYPPLTEQAKRKILGENLARLHGMDLDAKKTELGKPNS
;
A
#
# COMPACT_ATOMS: atom_id res chain seq x y z
N MET A 1 -12.16 -2.31 9.51
CA MET A 1 -10.79 -2.43 10.07
C MET A 1 -9.86 -1.46 9.36
N ILE A 2 -8.79 -1.08 10.01
CA ILE A 2 -7.75 -0.20 9.45
C ILE A 2 -6.38 -0.87 9.56
N VAL A 3 -5.47 -0.51 8.65
CA VAL A 3 -4.05 -0.82 8.80
C VAL A 3 -3.34 0.39 9.38
N SER A 4 -2.75 0.22 10.55
CA SER A 4 -1.91 1.20 11.18
C SER A 4 -0.47 0.97 10.74
N GLN A 5 0.04 1.89 9.91
CA GLN A 5 1.38 1.75 9.33
C GLN A 5 2.24 2.98 9.60
N PRO A 6 3.55 2.79 9.80
CA PRO A 6 4.47 3.89 10.02
C PRO A 6 4.68 4.73 8.76
N LEU A 7 4.95 6.00 9.00
CA LEU A 7 5.53 6.91 8.03
C LEU A 7 6.82 7.47 8.65
N PRO A 8 7.94 6.75 8.49
CA PRO A 8 9.14 6.99 9.28
C PRO A 8 9.74 8.38 9.08
N LEU A 9 9.93 8.86 7.87
CA LEU A 9 10.42 10.21 7.54
C LEU A 9 11.31 10.87 8.62
N THR A 10 12.20 10.09 9.24
CA THR A 10 13.05 10.52 10.37
C THR A 10 14.08 11.57 9.96
N ASP A 11 14.32 11.69 8.67
CA ASP A 11 15.19 12.72 8.10
C ASP A 11 14.50 14.10 8.06
N LEU A 12 13.16 14.14 8.15
CA LEU A 12 12.36 15.36 8.15
C LEU A 12 11.72 15.65 9.50
N PHE A 13 11.43 14.63 10.29
CA PHE A 13 10.78 14.71 11.59
C PHE A 13 11.55 13.90 12.62
N LYS A 14 11.82 14.45 13.81
CA LYS A 14 12.63 13.84 14.86
C LYS A 14 12.30 12.36 15.14
N ASP A 15 11.00 12.03 15.20
CA ASP A 15 10.52 10.67 15.51
C ASP A 15 9.74 10.07 14.32
N GLY A 16 9.85 10.67 13.12
CA GLY A 16 9.00 10.37 11.96
C GLY A 16 7.63 11.03 12.05
N LEU A 17 6.90 11.09 10.95
CA LEU A 17 5.54 11.63 10.92
C LEU A 17 4.55 10.67 11.61
N SER A 18 4.80 9.37 11.50
CA SER A 18 4.00 8.32 12.15
C SER A 18 4.96 7.25 12.70
N PRO A 19 5.42 7.38 13.96
CA PRO A 19 6.36 6.44 14.56
C PRO A 19 5.78 5.03 14.69
N TRP A 20 6.57 4.01 14.38
CA TRP A 20 6.10 2.62 14.38
C TRP A 20 5.54 2.15 15.74
N LYS A 21 6.14 2.61 16.87
CA LYS A 21 5.63 2.28 18.21
C LYS A 21 4.21 2.81 18.43
N LYS A 22 3.92 4.02 17.97
CA LYS A 22 2.57 4.60 18.05
C LYS A 22 1.57 3.82 17.20
N CYS A 23 1.99 3.37 16.01
CA CYS A 23 1.17 2.53 15.16
C CYS A 23 0.87 1.17 15.82
N ALA A 24 1.87 0.56 16.45
CA ALA A 24 1.71 -0.69 17.19
C ALA A 24 0.81 -0.53 18.42
N GLU A 25 1.04 0.50 19.24
CA GLU A 25 0.21 0.83 20.42
C GLU A 25 -1.27 1.02 20.03
N MET A 26 -1.53 1.69 18.90
CA MET A 26 -2.88 1.89 18.41
C MET A 26 -3.55 0.57 18.04
N ALA A 27 -2.85 -0.31 17.34
CA ALA A 27 -3.38 -1.63 16.99
C ALA A 27 -3.59 -2.52 18.22
N GLN A 28 -2.68 -2.46 19.21
CA GLN A 28 -2.83 -3.19 20.48
C GLN A 28 -4.01 -2.70 21.32
N LYS A 29 -4.32 -1.40 21.28
CA LYS A 29 -5.49 -0.82 21.96
C LYS A 29 -6.82 -1.17 21.29
N HIS A 30 -6.80 -1.44 19.99
CA HIS A 30 -8.00 -1.70 19.18
C HIS A 30 -7.81 -2.97 18.32
N PRO A 31 -7.56 -4.15 18.93
CA PRO A 31 -7.21 -5.38 18.19
C PRO A 31 -8.36 -5.92 17.34
N ASP A 32 -9.60 -5.52 17.65
CA ASP A 32 -10.79 -5.82 16.87
C ASP A 32 -10.93 -4.97 15.60
N ARG A 33 -10.25 -3.80 15.53
CA ARG A 33 -10.43 -2.80 14.48
C ARG A 33 -9.17 -2.41 13.74
N ALA A 34 -8.00 -2.75 14.25
CA ALA A 34 -6.73 -2.32 13.67
C ALA A 34 -5.73 -3.47 13.60
N VAL A 35 -4.97 -3.50 12.52
CA VAL A 35 -3.78 -4.33 12.38
C VAL A 35 -2.56 -3.43 12.24
N PHE A 36 -1.45 -3.87 12.81
CA PHE A 36 -0.17 -3.17 12.73
C PHE A 36 0.65 -3.68 11.54
N TRP A 37 1.18 -2.75 10.74
CA TRP A 37 2.28 -3.00 9.82
C TRP A 37 3.52 -2.32 10.35
N GLY A 38 4.65 -3.05 10.29
CA GLY A 38 5.95 -2.52 10.65
C GLY A 38 6.61 -1.69 9.56
N SER A 39 7.73 -1.10 9.90
CA SER A 39 8.64 -0.45 8.94
C SER A 39 10.05 -0.45 9.50
N VAL A 40 11.02 -0.71 8.63
CA VAL A 40 12.46 -0.61 8.94
C VAL A 40 13.18 0.05 7.78
N ASN A 41 14.40 0.51 8.01
CA ASN A 41 15.28 0.99 6.96
C ASN A 41 16.25 -0.14 6.55
N PRO A 42 16.08 -0.76 5.37
CA PRO A 42 16.95 -1.86 4.93
C PRO A 42 18.43 -1.51 4.85
N LEU A 43 18.77 -0.22 4.67
CA LEU A 43 20.14 0.26 4.65
C LEU A 43 20.88 0.08 6.00
N GLU A 44 20.14 -0.19 7.09
CA GLU A 44 20.73 -0.47 8.41
C GLU A 44 21.16 -1.94 8.57
N GLY A 45 21.00 -2.77 7.54
CA GLY A 45 21.47 -4.16 7.53
C GLY A 45 20.92 -4.97 8.71
N LYS A 46 21.81 -5.62 9.47
CA LYS A 46 21.40 -6.49 10.60
C LYS A 46 20.47 -5.80 11.60
N LYS A 47 20.67 -4.52 11.88
CA LYS A 47 19.80 -3.76 12.81
C LYS A 47 18.37 -3.68 12.31
N ALA A 48 18.16 -3.55 10.99
CA ALA A 48 16.83 -3.60 10.40
C ALA A 48 16.18 -4.98 10.60
N LEU A 49 16.92 -6.07 10.39
CA LEU A 49 16.42 -7.44 10.56
C LEU A 49 16.04 -7.74 12.02
N ASP A 50 16.89 -7.33 12.97
CA ASP A 50 16.61 -7.46 14.41
C ASP A 50 15.34 -6.66 14.80
N LEU A 51 15.16 -5.47 14.25
CA LEU A 51 13.98 -4.66 14.51
C LEU A 51 12.70 -5.26 13.87
N MET A 52 12.80 -5.89 12.70
CA MET A 52 11.67 -6.64 12.12
C MET A 52 11.19 -7.75 13.05
N GLU A 53 12.14 -8.49 13.63
CA GLU A 53 11.83 -9.57 14.57
C GLU A 53 11.09 -9.04 15.81
N VAL A 54 11.54 -7.94 16.39
CA VAL A 54 10.85 -7.26 17.49
C VAL A 54 9.44 -6.82 17.08
N GLN A 55 9.29 -6.16 15.92
CA GLN A 55 7.98 -5.68 15.46
C GLN A 55 6.99 -6.82 15.23
N VAL A 56 7.45 -8.00 14.78
CA VAL A 56 6.57 -9.16 14.60
C VAL A 56 6.30 -9.89 15.92
N LYS A 57 7.36 -10.26 16.66
CA LYS A 57 7.23 -11.14 17.83
C LYS A 57 6.63 -10.43 19.05
N GLU A 58 6.99 -9.16 19.27
CA GLU A 58 6.54 -8.42 20.45
C GLU A 58 5.33 -7.54 20.17
N TYR A 59 5.21 -7.00 18.94
CA TYR A 59 4.16 -6.05 18.59
C TYR A 59 3.14 -6.58 17.58
N GLY A 60 3.32 -7.79 17.05
CA GLY A 60 2.35 -8.47 16.21
C GLY A 60 2.20 -7.89 14.80
N ALA A 61 3.27 -7.36 14.21
CA ALA A 61 3.23 -6.84 12.85
C ALA A 61 2.75 -7.91 11.85
N LYS A 62 1.81 -7.56 10.97
CA LYS A 62 1.19 -8.43 9.96
C LYS A 62 1.58 -8.08 8.53
N GLY A 63 2.41 -7.08 8.35
CA GLY A 63 2.97 -6.62 7.09
C GLY A 63 4.08 -5.62 7.35
N PHE A 64 4.75 -5.22 6.28
CA PHE A 64 5.77 -4.17 6.35
C PHE A 64 5.53 -3.12 5.27
N LYS A 65 5.78 -1.85 5.61
CA LYS A 65 5.76 -0.73 4.67
C LYS A 65 7.15 -0.16 4.50
N PHE A 66 7.65 -0.16 3.26
CA PHE A 66 8.97 0.34 2.92
C PHE A 66 8.93 1.68 2.17
N TYR A 67 10.01 2.45 2.34
CA TYR A 67 10.27 3.69 1.65
C TYR A 67 11.66 3.60 1.01
N ASN A 68 11.71 3.70 -0.31
CA ASN A 68 12.92 3.44 -1.11
C ASN A 68 13.99 4.52 -1.02
N VAL A 69 13.71 5.63 -0.37
CA VAL A 69 14.66 6.74 -0.26
C VAL A 69 14.76 7.18 1.17
N ARG A 70 15.98 7.38 1.60
CA ARG A 70 16.35 8.09 2.81
C ARG A 70 17.09 9.36 2.41
N TYR A 71 16.99 10.38 3.21
CA TYR A 71 17.80 11.59 3.11
C TYR A 71 18.81 11.64 4.26
N ASP A 72 20.03 12.08 3.95
CA ASP A 72 21.02 12.43 4.95
C ASP A 72 21.70 13.73 4.49
N TYR A 73 21.68 14.75 5.36
CA TYR A 73 22.19 16.09 5.04
C TYR A 73 21.72 16.64 3.69
N GLY A 74 20.46 16.38 3.32
CA GLY A 74 19.87 16.82 2.08
C GLY A 74 20.26 16.00 0.84
N GLN A 75 20.98 14.89 1.02
CA GLN A 75 21.31 13.96 -0.06
C GLN A 75 20.43 12.72 0.00
N PRO A 76 19.87 12.25 -1.14
CA PRO A 76 19.08 11.04 -1.18
C PRO A 76 19.98 9.80 -1.12
N PHE A 77 19.57 8.81 -0.32
CA PHE A 77 20.15 7.46 -0.29
C PHE A 77 19.10 6.47 -0.77
N PRO A 78 18.92 6.36 -2.10
CA PRO A 78 17.95 5.43 -2.65
C PRO A 78 18.43 3.99 -2.55
N TRP A 79 17.46 3.07 -2.45
CA TRP A 79 17.69 1.65 -2.61
C TRP A 79 16.57 1.06 -3.48
N ARG A 80 16.81 -0.12 -4.02
CA ARG A 80 15.91 -0.76 -4.96
C ARG A 80 15.29 -2.01 -4.36
N MET A 81 14.03 -2.28 -4.69
CA MET A 81 13.32 -3.48 -4.25
C MET A 81 13.91 -4.77 -4.84
N ASP A 82 14.65 -4.68 -5.93
CA ASP A 82 15.36 -5.80 -6.56
C ASP A 82 16.87 -5.89 -6.23
N ASP A 83 17.35 -5.11 -5.26
CA ASP A 83 18.75 -5.20 -4.82
C ASP A 83 18.95 -6.40 -3.88
N PRO A 84 19.72 -7.43 -4.30
CA PRO A 84 19.90 -8.65 -3.51
C PRO A 84 20.70 -8.43 -2.21
N ARG A 85 21.40 -7.31 -2.07
CA ARG A 85 22.18 -7.01 -0.85
C ARG A 85 21.42 -6.18 0.16
N ILE A 86 20.39 -5.45 -0.29
CA ILE A 86 19.64 -4.50 0.56
C ILE A 86 18.21 -4.98 0.79
N ALA A 87 17.48 -5.25 -0.29
CA ALA A 87 16.06 -5.60 -0.22
C ALA A 87 15.82 -7.08 0.12
N TYR A 88 16.57 -8.00 -0.53
CA TYR A 88 16.29 -9.43 -0.35
C TYR A 88 16.46 -9.92 1.09
N PRO A 89 17.48 -9.50 1.87
CA PRO A 89 17.57 -9.91 3.27
C PRO A 89 16.34 -9.54 4.11
N VAL A 90 15.69 -8.39 3.85
CA VAL A 90 14.46 -8.02 4.58
C VAL A 90 13.23 -8.80 4.09
N PHE A 91 13.20 -9.23 2.83
CA PHE A 91 12.14 -10.09 2.31
C PHE A 91 12.26 -11.53 2.84
N GLU A 92 13.46 -12.07 2.83
CA GLU A 92 13.76 -13.38 3.45
C GLU A 92 13.40 -13.36 4.94
N LYS A 93 13.77 -12.30 5.66
CA LYS A 93 13.41 -12.13 7.08
C LYS A 93 11.90 -12.03 7.28
N ALA A 94 11.17 -11.34 6.40
CA ALA A 94 9.72 -11.29 6.47
C ALA A 94 9.10 -12.69 6.31
N GLN A 95 9.56 -13.49 5.34
CA GLN A 95 9.12 -14.88 5.15
C GLN A 95 9.46 -15.78 6.35
N GLU A 96 10.69 -15.67 6.88
CA GLU A 96 11.11 -16.36 8.11
C GLU A 96 10.15 -16.08 9.28
N LEU A 97 9.68 -14.86 9.40
CA LEU A 97 8.75 -14.40 10.44
C LEU A 97 7.27 -14.71 10.13
N GLY A 98 6.98 -15.35 8.98
CA GLY A 98 5.62 -15.65 8.55
C GLY A 98 4.83 -14.44 8.06
N VAL A 99 5.51 -13.38 7.62
CA VAL A 99 4.90 -12.17 7.08
C VAL A 99 5.08 -12.15 5.57
N ASN A 100 3.97 -12.16 4.84
CA ASN A 100 3.93 -12.21 3.38
C ASN A 100 3.29 -10.98 2.73
N LEU A 101 3.13 -9.87 3.47
CA LEU A 101 2.57 -8.63 2.95
C LEU A 101 3.61 -7.50 3.06
N ILE A 102 3.97 -6.95 1.91
CA ILE A 102 4.93 -5.84 1.81
C ILE A 102 4.35 -4.72 0.97
N GLY A 103 4.16 -3.55 1.58
CA GLY A 103 3.83 -2.31 0.88
C GLY A 103 5.09 -1.49 0.60
N VAL A 104 5.13 -0.83 -0.54
CA VAL A 104 6.24 0.06 -0.88
C VAL A 104 5.73 1.40 -1.39
N HIS A 105 6.37 2.47 -0.92
CA HIS A 105 6.15 3.81 -1.45
C HIS A 105 6.76 3.93 -2.84
N LYS A 106 5.92 4.17 -3.84
CA LYS A 106 6.33 4.38 -5.23
C LYS A 106 5.55 5.55 -5.83
N GLY A 107 6.14 6.24 -6.79
CA GLY A 107 5.55 7.50 -7.26
C GLY A 107 5.57 8.59 -6.17
N VAL A 108 4.78 9.62 -6.33
CA VAL A 108 4.54 10.72 -5.36
C VAL A 108 5.77 11.02 -4.49
N PRO A 109 6.76 11.78 -4.99
CA PRO A 109 7.99 12.03 -4.26
C PRO A 109 7.72 12.79 -2.95
N LEU A 110 8.41 12.37 -1.88
CA LEU A 110 8.33 12.99 -0.57
C LEU A 110 9.48 13.98 -0.40
N GLY A 111 9.16 15.28 -0.27
CA GLY A 111 10.17 16.34 -0.17
C GLY A 111 11.02 16.48 -1.44
N PRO A 112 12.29 16.89 -1.35
CA PRO A 112 13.18 17.12 -2.48
C PRO A 112 13.75 15.85 -3.11
N GLN A 113 12.99 14.78 -3.13
CA GLN A 113 13.38 13.48 -3.66
C GLN A 113 13.44 13.50 -5.20
N PRO A 114 14.54 13.06 -5.83
CA PRO A 114 14.57 12.85 -7.27
C PRO A 114 13.52 11.82 -7.69
N ILE A 115 12.69 12.21 -8.64
CA ILE A 115 11.50 11.46 -9.04
C ILE A 115 11.83 10.04 -9.56
N GLU A 116 12.96 9.84 -10.20
CA GLU A 116 13.41 8.55 -10.72
C GLU A 116 13.54 7.45 -9.65
N HIS A 117 13.85 7.83 -8.40
CA HIS A 117 13.97 6.88 -7.30
C HIS A 117 12.62 6.33 -6.82
N THR A 118 11.54 6.98 -7.22
CA THR A 118 10.17 6.53 -6.92
C THR A 118 9.58 5.62 -8.00
N ARG A 119 10.33 5.38 -9.08
CA ARG A 119 9.92 4.55 -10.22
C ARG A 119 9.69 3.09 -9.81
N THR A 120 8.83 2.38 -10.56
CA THR A 120 8.33 1.05 -10.15
C THR A 120 9.07 -0.12 -10.78
N TRP A 121 9.95 0.10 -11.75
CA TRP A 121 10.64 -0.94 -12.53
C TRP A 121 11.41 -1.99 -11.72
N ASP A 122 11.86 -1.67 -10.50
CA ASP A 122 12.52 -2.58 -9.57
C ASP A 122 11.54 -3.58 -8.91
N MET A 123 10.23 -3.40 -9.11
CA MET A 123 9.21 -4.33 -8.60
C MET A 123 9.18 -5.64 -9.37
N ASP A 124 9.63 -5.66 -10.62
CA ASP A 124 9.72 -6.89 -11.43
C ASP A 124 10.64 -7.91 -10.76
N GLY A 125 11.84 -7.49 -10.39
CA GLY A 125 12.81 -8.35 -9.71
C GLY A 125 12.32 -8.80 -8.33
N ALA A 126 11.70 -7.91 -7.55
CA ALA A 126 11.14 -8.27 -6.25
C ALA A 126 10.04 -9.33 -6.39
N ALA A 127 9.06 -9.10 -7.27
CA ALA A 127 7.93 -10.00 -7.46
C ALA A 127 8.33 -11.37 -8.02
N ALA A 128 9.28 -11.38 -8.96
CA ALA A 128 9.77 -12.62 -9.59
C ALA A 128 10.56 -13.50 -8.61
N ASN A 129 11.39 -12.91 -7.75
CA ASN A 129 12.24 -13.66 -6.83
C ASN A 129 11.54 -14.02 -5.50
N PHE A 130 10.43 -13.36 -5.17
CA PHE A 130 9.66 -13.61 -3.95
C PHE A 130 8.17 -13.85 -4.28
N PRO A 131 7.83 -14.95 -4.98
CA PRO A 131 6.45 -15.20 -5.43
C PRO A 131 5.44 -15.41 -4.29
N ASP A 132 5.90 -15.80 -3.11
CA ASP A 132 5.06 -16.01 -1.92
C ASP A 132 4.83 -14.72 -1.11
N ILE A 133 5.47 -13.61 -1.47
CA ILE A 133 5.22 -12.29 -0.90
C ILE A 133 4.26 -11.53 -1.80
N ASN A 134 3.19 -11.01 -1.23
CA ASN A 134 2.29 -10.08 -1.90
C ASN A 134 2.81 -8.65 -1.73
N PHE A 135 3.17 -8.01 -2.82
CA PHE A 135 3.66 -6.64 -2.83
C PHE A 135 2.55 -5.66 -3.21
N ILE A 136 2.42 -4.57 -2.47
CA ILE A 136 1.48 -3.49 -2.74
C ILE A 136 2.25 -2.24 -3.14
N ILE A 137 2.06 -1.80 -4.38
CA ILE A 137 2.63 -0.57 -4.93
C ILE A 137 1.70 0.57 -4.52
N PHE A 138 2.16 1.44 -3.61
CA PHE A 138 1.38 2.57 -3.14
C PHE A 138 1.33 3.69 -4.18
N HIS A 139 0.25 4.48 -4.13
CA HIS A 139 -0.01 5.64 -4.98
C HIS A 139 -0.13 5.28 -6.48
N VAL A 140 -0.46 4.01 -6.76
CA VAL A 140 -0.48 3.44 -8.13
C VAL A 140 0.77 3.80 -8.94
N GLY A 141 1.88 4.07 -8.23
CA GLY A 141 3.16 4.44 -8.82
C GLY A 141 3.17 5.75 -9.62
N LEU A 142 2.17 6.63 -9.46
CA LEU A 142 2.11 7.88 -10.24
C LEU A 142 3.41 8.68 -10.16
N PRO A 143 3.95 9.17 -11.29
CA PRO A 143 3.31 9.25 -12.61
C PRO A 143 3.48 8.01 -13.51
N TRP A 144 4.12 6.93 -13.07
CA TRP A 144 4.40 5.72 -13.88
C TRP A 144 3.27 4.68 -13.82
N LEU A 145 2.02 5.12 -13.91
CA LEU A 145 0.86 4.23 -13.86
C LEU A 145 0.95 3.07 -14.85
N ASP A 146 1.32 3.33 -16.10
CA ASP A 146 1.35 2.31 -17.14
C ASP A 146 2.39 1.19 -16.84
N GLU A 147 3.48 1.48 -16.13
CA GLU A 147 4.40 0.45 -15.63
C GLU A 147 3.70 -0.46 -14.61
N VAL A 148 2.99 0.13 -13.65
CA VAL A 148 2.23 -0.62 -12.62
C VAL A 148 1.17 -1.51 -13.23
N LEU A 149 0.46 -1.02 -14.26
CA LEU A 149 -0.54 -1.82 -14.98
C LEU A 149 0.08 -3.09 -15.57
N TRP A 150 1.16 -2.94 -16.34
CA TRP A 150 1.84 -4.07 -16.94
C TRP A 150 2.47 -5.03 -15.93
N GLN A 151 3.02 -4.50 -14.83
CA GLN A 151 3.58 -5.29 -13.74
C GLN A 151 2.49 -6.11 -13.03
N THR A 152 1.36 -5.50 -12.71
CA THR A 152 0.24 -6.20 -12.04
C THR A 152 -0.39 -7.31 -12.87
N ILE A 153 -0.41 -7.16 -14.21
CA ILE A 153 -0.84 -8.23 -15.12
C ILE A 153 0.15 -9.40 -15.11
N ARG A 154 1.45 -9.06 -15.16
CA ARG A 154 2.52 -10.05 -15.29
C ARG A 154 2.74 -10.85 -14.00
N TYR A 155 2.64 -10.19 -12.84
CA TYR A 155 2.95 -10.79 -11.56
C TYR A 155 1.69 -10.96 -10.69
N PRO A 156 1.28 -12.20 -10.38
CA PRO A 156 0.07 -12.47 -9.60
C PRO A 156 0.14 -11.92 -8.17
N ASN A 157 1.34 -11.71 -7.66
CA ASN A 157 1.64 -11.21 -6.31
C ASN A 157 1.87 -9.70 -6.25
N LEU A 158 1.60 -8.93 -7.33
CA LEU A 158 1.61 -7.47 -7.30
C LEU A 158 0.19 -6.90 -7.23
N TYR A 159 0.05 -5.85 -6.42
CA TYR A 159 -1.19 -5.11 -6.18
C TYR A 159 -0.92 -3.60 -6.26
N ALA A 160 -1.93 -2.83 -6.64
CA ALA A 160 -1.84 -1.37 -6.75
C ALA A 160 -2.73 -0.69 -5.71
N SER A 161 -2.16 0.18 -4.87
CA SER A 161 -2.93 0.96 -3.89
C SER A 161 -3.23 2.36 -4.40
N ILE A 162 -4.50 2.76 -4.36
CA ILE A 162 -4.96 4.12 -4.72
C ILE A 162 -4.73 5.15 -3.61
N ALA A 163 -3.96 4.82 -2.57
CA ALA A 163 -3.57 5.77 -1.53
C ALA A 163 -3.04 7.08 -2.15
N ALA A 164 -3.35 8.22 -1.57
CA ALA A 164 -3.12 9.57 -2.09
C ALA A 164 -3.79 9.87 -3.44
N THR A 165 -3.78 8.96 -4.41
CA THR A 165 -4.42 9.13 -5.72
C THR A 165 -5.94 9.34 -5.59
N LEU A 166 -6.56 8.73 -4.61
CA LEU A 166 -7.97 8.89 -4.28
C LEU A 166 -8.36 10.36 -4.07
N ASN A 167 -7.45 11.17 -3.55
CA ASN A 167 -7.74 12.58 -3.25
C ASN A 167 -7.91 13.46 -4.50
N PHE A 168 -7.62 12.92 -5.69
CA PHE A 168 -7.94 13.60 -6.95
C PHE A 168 -9.44 13.67 -7.23
N ILE A 169 -10.28 12.82 -6.60
CA ILE A 169 -11.73 12.86 -6.79
C ILE A 169 -12.27 14.28 -6.59
N GLY A 170 -11.93 14.93 -5.49
CA GLY A 170 -12.48 16.24 -5.16
C GLY A 170 -11.98 17.41 -6.01
N ARG A 171 -10.80 17.30 -6.60
CA ARG A 171 -10.17 18.42 -7.35
C ARG A 171 -9.97 18.15 -8.83
N HIS A 172 -9.71 16.91 -9.17
CA HIS A 172 -9.39 16.47 -10.52
C HIS A 172 -10.12 15.17 -10.85
N PRO A 173 -11.47 15.14 -10.78
CA PRO A 173 -12.27 13.92 -10.91
C PRO A 173 -12.01 13.19 -12.22
N ARG A 174 -11.75 13.91 -13.31
CA ARG A 174 -11.41 13.30 -14.60
C ARG A 174 -10.09 12.55 -14.57
N VAL A 175 -9.06 13.10 -13.94
CA VAL A 175 -7.77 12.42 -13.78
C VAL A 175 -7.92 11.15 -12.96
N PHE A 176 -8.68 11.22 -11.87
CA PHE A 176 -8.98 10.04 -11.05
C PHE A 176 -9.77 8.98 -11.84
N ALA A 177 -10.77 9.40 -12.61
CA ALA A 177 -11.56 8.52 -13.46
C ALA A 177 -10.70 7.75 -14.48
N GLU A 178 -9.78 8.42 -15.15
CA GLU A 178 -8.87 7.80 -16.12
C GLU A 178 -7.92 6.79 -15.45
N VAL A 179 -7.40 7.12 -14.27
CA VAL A 179 -6.59 6.17 -13.49
C VAL A 179 -7.41 4.94 -13.11
N MET A 180 -8.61 5.13 -12.57
CA MET A 180 -9.49 4.03 -12.17
C MET A 180 -9.94 3.18 -13.36
N ALA A 181 -10.32 3.80 -14.46
CA ALA A 181 -10.70 3.09 -15.68
C ALA A 181 -9.58 2.16 -16.19
N LYS A 182 -8.35 2.66 -16.25
CA LYS A 182 -7.17 1.87 -16.60
C LYS A 182 -6.91 0.73 -15.60
N LEU A 183 -6.97 1.00 -14.29
CA LEU A 183 -6.80 -0.03 -13.25
C LEU A 183 -7.85 -1.12 -13.37
N MET A 184 -9.12 -0.76 -13.56
CA MET A 184 -10.21 -1.74 -13.72
C MET A 184 -10.04 -2.59 -14.96
N TRP A 185 -9.59 -2.01 -16.08
CA TRP A 185 -9.37 -2.73 -17.33
C TRP A 185 -8.16 -3.68 -17.27
N TRP A 186 -7.03 -3.19 -16.78
CA TRP A 186 -5.76 -3.91 -16.84
C TRP A 186 -5.52 -4.81 -15.63
N CYS A 187 -5.84 -4.34 -14.42
CA CYS A 187 -5.57 -5.06 -13.18
C CYS A 187 -6.80 -5.83 -12.67
N GLY A 188 -8.00 -5.36 -13.03
CA GLY A 188 -9.25 -5.89 -12.47
C GLY A 188 -9.47 -5.45 -11.01
N GLU A 189 -10.69 -5.68 -10.55
CA GLU A 189 -11.13 -5.24 -9.21
C GLU A 189 -10.40 -5.93 -8.05
N ASP A 190 -9.81 -7.12 -8.28
CA ASP A 190 -9.16 -7.92 -7.24
C ASP A 190 -7.73 -7.49 -6.91
N LYS A 191 -7.14 -6.60 -7.72
CA LYS A 191 -5.75 -6.15 -7.60
C LYS A 191 -5.61 -4.72 -7.07
N VAL A 192 -6.72 -4.01 -6.89
CA VAL A 192 -6.72 -2.63 -6.42
C VAL A 192 -7.03 -2.56 -4.94
N ILE A 193 -6.22 -1.79 -4.19
CA ILE A 193 -6.29 -1.66 -2.72
C ILE A 193 -6.55 -0.20 -2.35
N TYR A 194 -7.50 0.04 -1.46
CA TYR A 194 -7.74 1.35 -0.85
C TYR A 194 -6.63 1.72 0.12
N GLY A 195 -6.30 3.02 0.16
CA GLY A 195 -5.46 3.62 1.19
C GLY A 195 -5.94 5.03 1.50
N GLY A 196 -6.18 5.34 2.77
CA GLY A 196 -6.87 6.56 3.19
C GLY A 196 -5.99 7.79 3.39
N GLU A 197 -4.65 7.65 3.45
CA GLU A 197 -3.72 8.75 3.79
C GLU A 197 -4.19 9.62 4.97
N ALA A 198 -4.68 8.98 6.01
CA ALA A 198 -5.33 9.61 7.16
C ALA A 198 -4.52 10.74 7.86
N PRO A 199 -3.18 10.75 7.85
CA PRO A 199 -2.42 11.89 8.38
C PRO A 199 -2.63 13.19 7.61
N ILE A 200 -3.08 13.11 6.34
CA ILE A 200 -3.23 14.26 5.45
C ILE A 200 -4.70 14.57 5.20
N TRP A 201 -5.56 13.54 5.11
CA TRP A 201 -6.96 13.64 4.71
C TRP A 201 -7.88 12.97 5.72
N HIS A 202 -9.09 13.49 5.87
CA HIS A 202 -10.09 12.86 6.72
C HIS A 202 -10.65 11.59 6.02
N PRO A 203 -10.49 10.39 6.61
CA PRO A 203 -10.81 9.13 5.92
C PRO A 203 -12.30 8.98 5.60
N GLN A 204 -13.20 9.47 6.45
CA GLN A 204 -14.65 9.39 6.23
C GLN A 204 -15.05 10.07 4.91
N TRP A 205 -14.56 11.29 4.72
CA TRP A 205 -14.85 12.06 3.53
C TRP A 205 -14.34 11.35 2.25
N ALA A 206 -13.12 10.83 2.28
CA ALA A 206 -12.54 10.11 1.15
C ALA A 206 -13.32 8.83 0.81
N LEU A 207 -13.84 8.13 1.82
CA LEU A 207 -14.66 6.93 1.65
C LEU A 207 -16.01 7.26 1.01
N GLU A 208 -16.67 8.33 1.46
CA GLU A 208 -17.95 8.78 0.92
C GLU A 208 -17.83 9.22 -0.54
N GLU A 209 -16.82 10.00 -0.85
CA GLU A 209 -16.52 10.43 -2.23
C GLU A 209 -16.27 9.23 -3.15
N PHE A 210 -15.46 8.26 -2.73
CA PHE A 210 -15.20 7.07 -3.53
C PHE A 210 -16.44 6.19 -3.70
N TRP A 211 -17.23 6.03 -2.64
CA TRP A 211 -18.45 5.21 -2.71
C TRP A 211 -19.46 5.77 -3.71
N ASN A 212 -19.59 7.08 -3.78
CA ASN A 212 -20.51 7.77 -4.68
C ASN A 212 -19.91 8.06 -6.07
N PHE A 213 -18.63 7.75 -6.27
CA PHE A 213 -17.95 8.04 -7.53
C PHE A 213 -18.38 7.08 -8.63
N GLU A 214 -18.74 7.66 -9.79
CA GLU A 214 -19.03 6.93 -11.03
C GLU A 214 -18.03 7.32 -12.10
N LEU A 215 -17.66 6.35 -12.96
CA LEU A 215 -16.84 6.68 -14.13
C LEU A 215 -17.65 7.51 -15.10
N PRO A 216 -17.08 8.58 -15.70
CA PRO A 216 -17.72 9.31 -16.79
C PRO A 216 -18.16 8.38 -17.92
N GLU A 217 -19.34 8.65 -18.48
CA GLU A 217 -19.99 7.81 -19.48
C GLU A 217 -19.10 7.56 -20.71
N ASP A 218 -18.37 8.58 -21.16
CA ASP A 218 -17.46 8.45 -22.31
C ASP A 218 -16.37 7.37 -22.07
N LEU A 219 -15.87 7.21 -20.85
CA LEU A 219 -14.87 6.18 -20.55
C LEU A 219 -15.45 4.77 -20.70
N THR A 220 -16.72 4.57 -20.40
CA THR A 220 -17.37 3.27 -20.48
C THR A 220 -17.93 2.99 -21.88
N THR A 221 -18.51 3.98 -22.56
CA THR A 221 -19.18 3.80 -23.85
C THR A 221 -18.24 3.93 -25.06
N GLU A 222 -17.34 4.93 -25.04
CA GLU A 222 -16.46 5.18 -26.19
C GLU A 222 -15.12 4.42 -26.06
N TYR A 223 -14.56 4.34 -24.86
CA TYR A 223 -13.30 3.64 -24.60
C TYR A 223 -13.48 2.17 -24.18
N GLY A 224 -14.69 1.75 -23.83
CA GLY A 224 -15.02 0.37 -23.47
C GLY A 224 -14.43 -0.08 -22.12
N TYR A 225 -14.08 0.85 -21.23
CA TYR A 225 -13.63 0.50 -19.88
C TYR A 225 -14.80 -0.07 -19.05
N PRO A 226 -14.54 -1.08 -18.17
CA PRO A 226 -15.60 -1.61 -17.33
C PRO A 226 -16.06 -0.56 -16.30
N PRO A 227 -17.36 -0.53 -15.96
CA PRO A 227 -17.87 0.38 -14.94
C PRO A 227 -17.30 0.05 -13.56
N LEU A 228 -17.18 1.04 -12.70
CA LEU A 228 -16.82 0.86 -11.29
C LEU A 228 -18.07 0.43 -10.50
N THR A 229 -18.35 -0.87 -10.50
CA THR A 229 -19.52 -1.45 -9.86
C THR A 229 -19.46 -1.35 -8.33
N GLU A 230 -20.59 -1.46 -7.65
CA GLU A 230 -20.64 -1.51 -6.18
C GLU A 230 -19.80 -2.68 -5.62
N GLN A 231 -19.81 -3.83 -6.31
CA GLN A 231 -18.95 -4.98 -5.95
C GLN A 231 -17.47 -4.62 -6.05
N ALA A 232 -17.05 -3.97 -7.13
CA ALA A 232 -15.66 -3.52 -7.28
C ALA A 232 -15.27 -2.52 -6.18
N LYS A 233 -16.16 -1.57 -5.85
CA LYS A 233 -15.94 -0.63 -4.74
C LYS A 233 -15.76 -1.34 -3.40
N ARG A 234 -16.58 -2.36 -3.08
CA ARG A 234 -16.43 -3.16 -1.84
C ARG A 234 -15.08 -3.88 -1.79
N LYS A 235 -14.69 -4.53 -2.86
CA LYS A 235 -13.39 -5.20 -2.97
C LYS A 235 -12.24 -4.23 -2.75
N ILE A 236 -12.23 -3.11 -3.44
CA ILE A 236 -11.19 -2.09 -3.35
C ILE A 236 -11.12 -1.50 -1.95
N LEU A 237 -12.26 -1.16 -1.34
CA LEU A 237 -12.33 -0.50 -0.02
C LEU A 237 -11.87 -1.38 1.14
N GLY A 238 -11.94 -2.72 1.00
CA GLY A 238 -11.53 -3.55 2.12
C GLY A 238 -11.40 -5.05 1.87
N GLU A 239 -12.23 -5.65 1.01
CA GLU A 239 -12.25 -7.12 0.85
C GLU A 239 -10.93 -7.65 0.30
N ASN A 240 -10.29 -6.97 -0.65
CA ASN A 240 -8.99 -7.35 -1.19
C ASN A 240 -7.91 -7.38 -0.12
N LEU A 241 -7.81 -6.33 0.69
CA LEU A 241 -6.79 -6.28 1.73
C LEU A 241 -7.08 -7.28 2.85
N ALA A 242 -8.35 -7.48 3.20
CA ALA A 242 -8.76 -8.52 4.16
C ALA A 242 -8.39 -9.91 3.68
N ARG A 243 -8.64 -10.22 2.40
CA ARG A 243 -8.21 -11.49 1.77
C ARG A 243 -6.69 -11.68 1.84
N LEU A 244 -5.91 -10.65 1.55
CA LEU A 244 -4.44 -10.71 1.65
C LEU A 244 -3.95 -10.93 3.09
N HIS A 245 -4.71 -10.48 4.09
CA HIS A 245 -4.46 -10.79 5.51
C HIS A 245 -4.99 -12.15 5.96
N GLY A 246 -5.65 -12.91 5.10
CA GLY A 246 -6.31 -14.16 5.46
C GLY A 246 -7.48 -13.98 6.44
N MET A 247 -8.13 -12.83 6.42
CA MET A 247 -9.25 -12.52 7.31
C MET A 247 -10.56 -13.06 6.75
N ASP A 248 -11.30 -13.76 7.60
CA ASP A 248 -12.71 -14.09 7.36
C ASP A 248 -13.57 -12.86 7.71
N LEU A 249 -14.07 -12.18 6.66
CA LEU A 249 -14.85 -10.96 6.81
C LEU A 249 -16.22 -11.20 7.44
N ASP A 250 -16.85 -12.34 7.18
CA ASP A 250 -18.17 -12.64 7.73
C ASP A 250 -18.08 -12.97 9.22
N ALA A 251 -17.06 -13.75 9.60
CA ALA A 251 -16.76 -13.96 11.01
C ALA A 251 -16.45 -12.62 11.71
N LYS A 252 -15.68 -11.72 11.05
CA LYS A 252 -15.33 -10.42 11.62
C LYS A 252 -16.51 -9.46 11.74
N LYS A 253 -17.42 -9.45 10.77
CA LYS A 253 -18.68 -8.66 10.84
C LYS A 253 -19.53 -9.15 12.01
N THR A 254 -19.66 -10.46 12.18
CA THR A 254 -20.41 -11.07 13.29
C THR A 254 -19.79 -10.67 14.64
N GLU A 255 -18.49 -10.79 14.81
CA GLU A 255 -17.76 -10.35 16.01
C GLU A 255 -18.04 -8.87 16.36
N LEU A 256 -18.11 -8.02 15.35
CA LEU A 256 -18.38 -6.58 15.53
C LEU A 256 -19.89 -6.25 15.69
N GLY A 257 -20.77 -7.25 15.73
CA GLY A 257 -22.22 -7.08 15.86
C GLY A 257 -22.87 -6.43 14.64
N LYS A 258 -22.28 -6.59 13.44
CA LYS A 258 -22.83 -6.09 12.18
C LYS A 258 -23.46 -7.24 11.39
N PRO A 259 -24.64 -7.03 10.77
CA PRO A 259 -25.23 -8.06 9.93
C PRO A 259 -24.31 -8.38 8.73
N ASN A 260 -24.29 -9.65 8.36
CA ASN A 260 -23.68 -10.10 7.11
C ASN A 260 -24.51 -9.56 5.94
N SER A 261 -23.93 -8.72 5.11
CA SER A 261 -24.58 -8.09 3.95
C SER A 261 -24.07 -8.68 2.66
#